data_ca4573b8718e30641464ccf12c3f64be
#
_entry.id   ca4573b8718e30641464ccf12c3f64be
#
_cell.length_a   1.000
_cell.length_b   1.000
_cell.length_c   1.000
_cell.angle_alpha   90.00
_cell.angle_beta   90.00
_cell.angle_gamma   90.00
#
_symmetry.space_group_name_H-M   'P 1'
#
loop_
_entity.id
_entity.type
_entity.pdbx_description
1 polymer ?
#
loop_
_entity_poly.entity_id
_entity_poly.type
_entity_poly.pdbx_seq_one_letter_code
_entity_poly.pdbx_strand_id
1 'polypeptide(L)'
;MTPDQLAELRSRTMWQVVSDAAQRQPQRDALVAADDSGAIQRVSYRTLTERARNLSAGLASIGVRRGDRLVLWMTNSPEWVISSFAAMRLGAYVVPVNTFLRPTEVEYVIRQSGARHLLLLDSFRALRMPEVLEEICPEFTEDATPGFLHSDRLPDVRNVVVFHRGDGAHAGAHDFAGLEAVGRDHPSGRALALADRMERQVRPSDLGMVKYTSGSTGFPKGVMLEQGGIVANAVLHSQRIGIREADVFFSMMPFFHGGGSIWGLMTMMVNTGTLVFTEAFNARLAAQLIDQEQATVFMGVLTHEVVDAALETGRVLSSLRVSHLPNEDARKVMPNVDFTISPFGLTETYGPAGVTSPTDPADRRLSTSGRMLEGNELRVVDPETGRDVDPGQVGEAWIRGNVMRGYWNKPEETARAIDPEGWLHSEDLVSIDMDGYVTYVGRVKLMLKVGGENVSIEEVENVVGSHDAVAQCGAVGVPDRRKGEVVRVYVETRPEHPLDEAELRAWLEPRLARFKTPRDIVFVAELPRLANGKLDRVELQHRADGEGEGGK
;
A
#
# COMPACT_ATOMS: atom_id res chain seq x y z
N MET A 1 21.50 -10.07 -11.00
CA MET A 1 22.18 -9.03 -10.17
C MET A 1 22.99 -9.71 -9.09
N THR A 2 24.22 -9.24 -8.83
CA THR A 2 25.02 -9.73 -7.71
C THR A 2 24.60 -9.05 -6.40
N PRO A 3 24.94 -9.63 -5.21
CA PRO A 3 24.71 -8.97 -3.93
C PRO A 3 25.33 -7.56 -3.84
N ASP A 4 26.51 -7.36 -4.43
CA ASP A 4 27.19 -6.04 -4.45
C ASP A 4 26.40 -5.01 -5.28
N GLN A 5 25.82 -5.40 -6.41
CA GLN A 5 24.98 -4.52 -7.21
C GLN A 5 23.67 -4.14 -6.48
N LEU A 6 23.07 -5.08 -5.75
CA LEU A 6 21.92 -4.76 -4.90
C LEU A 6 22.32 -3.81 -3.75
N ALA A 7 23.48 -4.04 -3.14
CA ALA A 7 24.02 -3.16 -2.09
C ALA A 7 24.28 -1.74 -2.63
N GLU A 8 24.73 -1.60 -3.88
CA GLU A 8 24.90 -0.30 -4.53
C GLU A 8 23.56 0.42 -4.71
N LEU A 9 22.51 -0.26 -5.17
CA LEU A 9 21.16 0.32 -5.27
C LEU A 9 20.61 0.75 -3.90
N ARG A 10 20.93 0.01 -2.83
CA ARG A 10 20.57 0.33 -1.45
C ARG A 10 21.47 1.39 -0.79
N SER A 11 22.45 1.94 -1.50
CA SER A 11 23.42 2.90 -0.93
C SER A 11 22.91 4.34 -0.83
N ARG A 12 21.69 4.63 -1.30
CA ARG A 12 21.12 5.98 -1.34
C ARG A 12 19.96 6.13 -0.36
N THR A 13 19.88 7.31 0.26
CA THR A 13 18.69 7.70 1.04
C THR A 13 17.60 8.25 0.13
N MET A 14 16.35 8.22 0.60
CA MET A 14 15.21 8.79 -0.15
C MET A 14 15.38 10.30 -0.36
N TRP A 15 15.97 11.01 0.63
CA TRP A 15 16.26 12.44 0.49
C TRP A 15 17.30 12.71 -0.59
N GLN A 16 18.37 11.92 -0.67
CA GLN A 16 19.37 12.08 -1.74
C GLN A 16 18.74 11.92 -3.12
N VAL A 17 17.83 10.95 -3.28
CA VAL A 17 17.13 10.73 -4.56
C VAL A 17 16.35 11.96 -5.00
N VAL A 18 15.50 12.51 -4.13
CA VAL A 18 14.66 13.67 -4.51
C VAL A 18 15.51 14.94 -4.66
N SER A 19 16.57 15.12 -3.88
CA SER A 19 17.50 16.23 -4.02
C SER A 19 18.23 16.22 -5.37
N ASP A 20 18.71 15.05 -5.80
CA ASP A 20 19.38 14.91 -7.09
C ASP A 20 18.38 15.15 -8.25
N ALA A 21 17.14 14.71 -8.12
CA ALA A 21 16.09 14.99 -9.09
C ALA A 21 15.83 16.51 -9.20
N ALA A 22 15.79 17.21 -8.06
CA ALA A 22 15.64 18.67 -8.03
C ALA A 22 16.83 19.42 -8.64
N GLN A 23 18.04 18.88 -8.54
CA GLN A 23 19.22 19.46 -9.20
C GLN A 23 19.17 19.27 -10.72
N ARG A 24 18.73 18.10 -11.18
CA ARG A 24 18.64 17.79 -12.63
C ARG A 24 17.50 18.52 -13.31
N GLN A 25 16.32 18.54 -12.72
CA GLN A 25 15.09 19.06 -13.33
C GLN A 25 14.28 19.92 -12.34
N PRO A 26 14.83 21.07 -11.87
CA PRO A 26 14.23 21.86 -10.78
C PRO A 26 12.81 22.38 -11.08
N GLN A 27 12.51 22.66 -12.35
CA GLN A 27 11.23 23.26 -12.77
C GLN A 27 10.18 22.22 -13.15
N ARG A 28 10.58 20.94 -13.29
CA ARG A 28 9.61 19.87 -13.60
C ARG A 28 8.66 19.69 -12.43
N ASP A 29 7.38 19.48 -12.72
CA ASP A 29 6.39 19.09 -11.73
C ASP A 29 6.79 17.73 -11.16
N ALA A 30 7.09 17.69 -9.86
CA ALA A 30 7.25 16.43 -9.13
C ALA A 30 5.89 15.84 -8.76
N LEU A 31 4.93 16.72 -8.40
CA LEU A 31 3.59 16.37 -7.96
C LEU A 31 2.55 17.25 -8.66
N VAL A 32 1.49 16.61 -9.13
CA VAL A 32 0.25 17.26 -9.57
C VAL A 32 -0.88 16.62 -8.76
N ALA A 33 -1.39 17.36 -7.80
CA ALA A 33 -2.40 16.89 -6.85
C ALA A 33 -3.75 17.51 -7.15
N ALA A 34 -4.80 16.72 -7.23
CA ALA A 34 -6.16 17.21 -7.23
C ALA A 34 -6.81 16.92 -5.87
N ASP A 35 -7.37 17.94 -5.24
CA ASP A 35 -8.16 17.79 -4.02
C ASP A 35 -9.54 17.19 -4.30
N ASP A 36 -10.35 17.01 -3.25
CA ASP A 36 -11.69 16.42 -3.37
C ASP A 36 -12.68 17.32 -4.16
N SER A 37 -12.38 18.61 -4.34
CA SER A 37 -13.14 19.53 -5.18
C SER A 37 -12.72 19.49 -6.67
N GLY A 38 -11.58 18.86 -6.97
CA GLY A 38 -10.94 18.84 -8.28
C GLY A 38 -10.00 20.02 -8.54
N ALA A 39 -9.72 20.87 -7.53
CA ALA A 39 -8.72 21.92 -7.66
C ALA A 39 -7.31 21.32 -7.73
N ILE A 40 -6.50 21.80 -8.69
CA ILE A 40 -5.18 21.25 -8.98
C ILE A 40 -4.09 22.11 -8.34
N GLN A 41 -3.23 21.47 -7.57
CA GLN A 41 -2.00 22.03 -7.05
C GLN A 41 -0.79 21.38 -7.73
N ARG A 42 0.15 22.19 -8.23
CA ARG A 42 1.40 21.75 -8.84
C ARG A 42 2.57 22.06 -7.95
N VAL A 43 3.45 21.11 -7.76
CA VAL A 43 4.66 21.25 -6.94
C VAL A 43 5.86 20.79 -7.75
N SER A 44 6.73 21.72 -8.13
CA SER A 44 7.97 21.39 -8.83
C SER A 44 8.96 20.68 -7.90
N TYR A 45 9.96 19.98 -8.47
CA TYR A 45 11.04 19.37 -7.70
C TYR A 45 11.77 20.39 -6.82
N ARG A 46 12.00 21.60 -7.32
CA ARG A 46 12.56 22.71 -6.54
C ARG A 46 11.67 23.03 -5.33
N THR A 47 10.41 23.31 -5.57
CA THR A 47 9.45 23.65 -4.50
C THR A 47 9.32 22.53 -3.47
N LEU A 48 9.24 21.26 -3.92
CA LEU A 48 9.17 20.10 -3.05
C LEU A 48 10.39 20.04 -2.09
N THR A 49 11.60 20.17 -2.65
CA THR A 49 12.82 20.06 -1.84
C THR A 49 13.03 21.29 -0.94
N GLU A 50 12.68 22.50 -1.39
CA GLU A 50 12.74 23.71 -0.57
C GLU A 50 11.75 23.62 0.61
N ARG A 51 10.51 23.25 0.38
CA ARG A 51 9.49 23.07 1.43
C ARG A 51 9.90 21.98 2.42
N ALA A 52 10.33 20.81 1.94
CA ALA A 52 10.78 19.72 2.79
C ALA A 52 12.02 20.12 3.63
N ARG A 53 12.95 20.88 3.05
CA ARG A 53 14.11 21.43 3.75
C ARG A 53 13.69 22.42 4.85
N ASN A 54 12.77 23.31 4.55
CA ASN A 54 12.25 24.28 5.52
C ASN A 54 11.51 23.59 6.67
N LEU A 55 10.59 22.66 6.34
CA LEU A 55 9.87 21.90 7.34
C LEU A 55 10.80 21.06 8.21
N SER A 56 11.88 20.48 7.63
CA SER A 56 12.86 19.72 8.42
C SER A 56 13.58 20.60 9.46
N ALA A 57 13.85 21.88 9.15
CA ALA A 57 14.40 22.82 10.12
C ALA A 57 13.41 23.12 11.24
N GLY A 58 12.13 23.33 10.91
CA GLY A 58 11.05 23.49 11.90
C GLY A 58 10.91 22.26 12.80
N LEU A 59 10.86 21.06 12.20
CA LEU A 59 10.80 19.80 12.96
C LEU A 59 12.03 19.61 13.88
N ALA A 60 13.24 19.93 13.40
CA ALA A 60 14.44 19.88 14.22
C ALA A 60 14.38 20.87 15.39
N SER A 61 13.76 22.05 15.22
CA SER A 61 13.61 23.08 16.26
C SER A 61 12.68 22.65 17.39
N ILE A 62 11.65 21.85 17.09
CA ILE A 62 10.73 21.28 18.10
C ILE A 62 11.20 19.92 18.65
N GLY A 63 12.44 19.53 18.34
CA GLY A 63 13.08 18.39 18.97
C GLY A 63 13.03 17.08 18.21
N VAL A 64 12.60 17.02 16.95
CA VAL A 64 12.73 15.82 16.11
C VAL A 64 14.19 15.44 15.92
N ARG A 65 14.54 14.19 16.12
CA ARG A 65 15.90 13.65 16.04
C ARG A 65 15.94 12.38 15.19
N ARG A 66 17.16 11.99 14.78
CA ARG A 66 17.41 10.72 14.09
C ARG A 66 16.89 9.54 14.94
N GLY A 67 16.14 8.65 14.31
CA GLY A 67 15.50 7.51 14.96
C GLY A 67 14.17 7.81 15.65
N ASP A 68 13.70 9.08 15.63
CA ASP A 68 12.35 9.39 16.12
C ASP A 68 11.27 8.88 15.16
N ARG A 69 10.09 8.61 15.72
CA ARG A 69 8.90 8.14 15.06
C ARG A 69 7.96 9.31 14.84
N LEU A 70 7.62 9.54 13.60
CA LEU A 70 6.76 10.61 13.16
C LEU A 70 5.53 10.03 12.50
N VAL A 71 4.41 10.03 13.20
CA VAL A 71 3.13 9.61 12.63
C VAL A 71 2.69 10.64 11.59
N LEU A 72 2.32 10.16 10.39
CA LEU A 72 1.62 10.95 9.38
C LEU A 72 0.18 10.46 9.28
N TRP A 73 -0.75 11.24 9.77
CA TRP A 73 -2.17 10.99 9.66
C TRP A 73 -2.81 12.06 8.79
N MET A 74 -2.67 11.86 7.49
CA MET A 74 -3.11 12.76 6.43
C MET A 74 -3.60 11.97 5.22
N THR A 75 -4.48 12.57 4.43
CA THR A 75 -4.85 12.08 3.10
C THR A 75 -3.70 12.27 2.09
N ASN A 76 -3.88 11.78 0.86
CA ASN A 76 -2.95 12.07 -0.23
C ASN A 76 -2.88 13.58 -0.47
N SER A 77 -1.74 14.16 -0.21
CA SER A 77 -1.50 15.60 -0.38
C SER A 77 -0.03 15.89 -0.62
N PRO A 78 0.32 17.03 -1.21
CA PRO A 78 1.72 17.47 -1.28
C PRO A 78 2.36 17.59 0.10
N GLU A 79 1.60 17.99 1.11
CA GLU A 79 2.06 18.13 2.51
C GLU A 79 2.44 16.78 3.13
N TRP A 80 1.73 15.70 2.78
CA TRP A 80 2.14 14.35 3.17
C TRP A 80 3.54 14.00 2.64
N VAL A 81 3.78 14.31 1.36
CA VAL A 81 5.06 14.03 0.68
C VAL A 81 6.18 14.90 1.26
N ILE A 82 5.92 16.21 1.45
CA ILE A 82 6.85 17.17 2.05
C ILE A 82 7.23 16.72 3.46
N SER A 83 6.25 16.34 4.28
CA SER A 83 6.46 15.84 5.65
C SER A 83 7.32 14.58 5.67
N SER A 84 7.06 13.64 4.75
CA SER A 84 7.83 12.41 4.64
C SER A 84 9.30 12.69 4.34
N PHE A 85 9.60 13.51 3.33
CA PHE A 85 10.98 13.87 3.00
C PHE A 85 11.64 14.71 4.08
N ALA A 86 10.89 15.60 4.75
CA ALA A 86 11.41 16.39 5.87
C ALA A 86 11.84 15.50 7.04
N ALA A 87 11.03 14.51 7.41
CA ALA A 87 11.37 13.54 8.47
C ALA A 87 12.59 12.70 8.08
N MET A 88 12.59 12.13 6.89
CA MET A 88 13.67 11.24 6.42
C MET A 88 15.00 11.98 6.24
N ARG A 89 14.96 13.27 5.89
CA ARG A 89 16.13 14.15 5.87
C ARG A 89 16.80 14.29 7.24
N LEU A 90 16.02 14.22 8.32
CA LEU A 90 16.52 14.25 9.69
C LEU A 90 16.95 12.87 10.23
N GLY A 91 16.71 11.81 9.46
CA GLY A 91 16.87 10.42 9.91
C GLY A 91 15.77 9.96 10.87
N ALA A 92 14.69 10.71 11.00
CA ALA A 92 13.44 10.23 11.57
C ALA A 92 12.70 9.38 10.53
N TYR A 93 11.83 8.48 10.98
CA TYR A 93 11.05 7.66 10.07
C TYR A 93 9.55 7.86 10.24
N VAL A 94 8.84 7.62 9.15
CA VAL A 94 7.42 7.88 9.06
C VAL A 94 6.62 6.64 9.45
N VAL A 95 5.59 6.84 10.25
CA VAL A 95 4.55 5.87 10.55
C VAL A 95 3.25 6.37 9.90
N PRO A 96 2.95 5.97 8.66
CA PRO A 96 1.76 6.44 7.98
C PRO A 96 0.52 5.74 8.56
N VAL A 97 -0.48 6.53 8.93
CA VAL A 97 -1.75 6.03 9.49
C VAL A 97 -2.80 5.99 8.38
N ASN A 98 -3.46 4.85 8.27
CA ASN A 98 -4.61 4.68 7.39
C ASN A 98 -5.77 5.57 7.88
N THR A 99 -6.25 6.45 7.01
CA THR A 99 -7.32 7.43 7.32
C THR A 99 -8.72 6.80 7.48
N PHE A 100 -8.86 5.51 7.18
CA PHE A 100 -10.11 4.75 7.39
C PHE A 100 -10.16 4.04 8.75
N LEU A 101 -9.08 4.08 9.55
CA LEU A 101 -9.05 3.45 10.87
C LEU A 101 -9.99 4.15 11.85
N ARG A 102 -10.54 3.37 12.78
CA ARG A 102 -11.32 3.88 13.90
C ARG A 102 -10.41 4.46 14.99
N PRO A 103 -10.90 5.33 15.87
CA PRO A 103 -10.09 5.94 16.93
C PRO A 103 -9.25 4.95 17.74
N THR A 104 -9.83 3.79 18.12
CA THR A 104 -9.12 2.74 18.88
C THR A 104 -7.97 2.10 18.10
N GLU A 105 -8.12 1.98 16.80
CA GLU A 105 -7.06 1.46 15.91
C GLU A 105 -5.96 2.50 15.69
N VAL A 106 -6.32 3.77 15.56
CA VAL A 106 -5.38 4.91 15.49
C VAL A 106 -4.57 4.98 16.78
N GLU A 107 -5.23 4.91 17.94
CA GLU A 107 -4.57 4.85 19.26
C GLU A 107 -3.55 3.72 19.32
N TYR A 108 -3.95 2.52 18.89
CA TYR A 108 -3.06 1.36 18.85
C TYR A 108 -1.80 1.62 18.01
N VAL A 109 -1.95 2.16 16.80
CA VAL A 109 -0.81 2.45 15.92
C VAL A 109 0.12 3.49 16.54
N ILE A 110 -0.41 4.60 17.08
CA ILE A 110 0.38 5.65 17.72
C ILE A 110 1.14 5.06 18.92
N ARG A 111 0.45 4.35 19.79
CA ARG A 111 1.02 3.78 21.02
C ARG A 111 2.04 2.68 20.74
N GLN A 112 1.71 1.72 19.88
CA GLN A 112 2.58 0.60 19.55
C GLN A 112 3.85 1.03 18.80
N SER A 113 3.74 2.05 17.94
CA SER A 113 4.91 2.65 17.30
C SER A 113 5.83 3.38 18.27
N GLY A 114 5.31 3.83 19.43
CA GLY A 114 6.00 4.70 20.36
C GLY A 114 6.28 6.08 19.73
N ALA A 115 5.37 6.57 18.89
CA ALA A 115 5.54 7.84 18.19
C ALA A 115 5.63 9.01 19.15
N ARG A 116 6.59 9.92 18.89
CA ARG A 116 6.80 11.15 19.68
C ARG A 116 6.21 12.38 19.02
N HIS A 117 6.00 12.32 17.71
CA HIS A 117 5.55 13.45 16.90
C HIS A 117 4.39 12.98 16.01
N LEU A 118 3.30 13.72 16.04
CA LEU A 118 2.14 13.49 15.18
C LEU A 118 2.01 14.66 14.21
N LEU A 119 1.90 14.40 12.93
CA LEU A 119 1.53 15.37 11.91
C LEU A 119 0.17 14.97 11.36
N LEU A 120 -0.83 15.82 11.53
CA LEU A 120 -2.20 15.56 11.10
C LEU A 120 -2.67 16.63 10.12
N LEU A 121 -3.64 16.23 9.30
CA LEU A 121 -4.51 17.16 8.59
C LEU A 121 -5.61 17.63 9.55
N ASP A 122 -6.06 18.89 9.43
CA ASP A 122 -7.18 19.39 10.22
C ASP A 122 -8.49 18.65 9.93
N SER A 123 -8.78 18.45 8.65
CA SER A 123 -10.05 17.84 8.26
C SER A 123 -10.02 17.24 6.85
N PHE A 124 -10.81 16.20 6.65
CA PHE A 124 -11.11 15.63 5.35
C PHE A 124 -12.56 15.14 5.32
N ARG A 125 -13.42 15.74 4.48
CA ARG A 125 -14.87 15.47 4.44
C ARG A 125 -15.48 15.60 5.85
N ALA A 126 -16.06 14.53 6.39
CA ALA A 126 -16.60 14.50 7.75
C ALA A 126 -15.58 14.20 8.84
N LEU A 127 -14.37 13.71 8.48
CA LEU A 127 -13.33 13.38 9.44
C LEU A 127 -12.64 14.66 9.94
N ARG A 128 -12.57 14.84 11.25
CA ARG A 128 -11.85 15.89 11.95
C ARG A 128 -10.76 15.23 12.77
N MET A 129 -9.53 15.23 12.26
CA MET A 129 -8.43 14.48 12.89
C MET A 129 -8.05 15.05 14.27
N PRO A 130 -8.01 16.36 14.51
CA PRO A 130 -7.80 16.89 15.86
C PRO A 130 -8.88 16.44 16.86
N GLU A 131 -10.17 16.49 16.50
CA GLU A 131 -11.28 16.06 17.37
C GLU A 131 -11.17 14.55 17.71
N VAL A 132 -10.80 13.72 16.73
CA VAL A 132 -10.54 12.30 16.98
C VAL A 132 -9.32 12.11 17.88
N LEU A 133 -8.29 12.94 17.73
CA LEU A 133 -7.12 12.88 18.63
C LEU A 133 -7.51 13.32 20.06
N GLU A 134 -8.37 14.31 20.24
CA GLU A 134 -8.91 14.71 21.55
C GLU A 134 -9.71 13.57 22.23
N GLU A 135 -10.48 12.79 21.44
CA GLU A 135 -11.16 11.58 21.94
C GLU A 135 -10.15 10.53 22.43
N ILE A 136 -9.07 10.31 21.69
CA ILE A 136 -7.99 9.36 22.03
C ILE A 136 -7.14 9.90 23.21
N CYS A 137 -6.87 11.20 23.22
CA CYS A 137 -5.95 11.89 24.12
C CYS A 137 -6.61 13.16 24.65
N PRO A 138 -7.47 13.05 25.71
CA PRO A 138 -8.21 14.20 26.27
C PRO A 138 -7.31 15.33 26.78
N GLU A 139 -6.02 15.10 26.99
CA GLU A 139 -5.04 16.12 27.35
C GLU A 139 -4.62 17.01 26.15
N PHE A 140 -4.94 16.60 24.94
CA PHE A 140 -4.75 17.40 23.74
C PHE A 140 -5.96 18.33 23.56
N THR A 141 -5.85 19.55 24.10
CA THR A 141 -6.89 20.58 24.07
C THR A 141 -6.32 21.89 23.52
N GLU A 142 -7.19 22.85 23.24
CA GLU A 142 -6.78 24.22 22.85
C GLU A 142 -5.92 24.91 23.91
N ASP A 143 -6.05 24.55 25.20
CA ASP A 143 -5.25 25.09 26.30
C ASP A 143 -3.89 24.36 26.46
N ALA A 144 -3.65 23.27 25.73
CA ALA A 144 -2.39 22.54 25.80
C ALA A 144 -1.22 23.38 25.25
N THR A 145 -0.04 23.23 25.84
CA THR A 145 1.17 23.90 25.34
C THR A 145 1.85 23.02 24.29
N PRO A 146 2.03 23.48 23.04
CA PRO A 146 2.74 22.72 22.02
C PRO A 146 4.12 22.25 22.50
N GLY A 147 4.43 20.98 22.31
CA GLY A 147 5.70 20.37 22.73
C GLY A 147 5.72 19.80 24.15
N PHE A 148 4.66 20.03 24.93
CA PHE A 148 4.56 19.59 26.33
C PHE A 148 3.36 18.66 26.58
N LEU A 149 2.90 17.96 25.55
CA LEU A 149 1.81 17.00 25.72
C LEU A 149 2.24 15.83 26.60
N HIS A 150 1.42 15.53 27.61
CA HIS A 150 1.58 14.36 28.49
C HIS A 150 0.25 13.65 28.61
N SER A 151 0.20 12.40 28.19
CA SER A 151 -1.00 11.57 28.26
C SER A 151 -0.65 10.16 28.72
N ASP A 152 -1.48 9.58 29.57
CA ASP A 152 -1.37 8.20 29.99
C ASP A 152 -1.70 7.22 28.85
N ARG A 153 -2.60 7.60 27.96
CA ARG A 153 -2.97 6.78 26.80
C ARG A 153 -1.90 6.81 25.70
N LEU A 154 -1.25 7.95 25.51
CA LEU A 154 -0.19 8.17 24.51
C LEU A 154 1.11 8.66 25.16
N PRO A 155 1.76 7.84 26.00
CA PRO A 155 2.83 8.28 26.92
C PRO A 155 4.09 8.81 26.20
N ASP A 156 4.32 8.44 24.95
CA ASP A 156 5.48 8.85 24.17
C ASP A 156 5.27 10.14 23.40
N VAL A 157 4.01 10.52 23.10
CA VAL A 157 3.69 11.71 22.29
C VAL A 157 4.07 12.99 23.02
N ARG A 158 4.74 13.92 22.31
CA ARG A 158 5.16 15.23 22.83
C ARG A 158 4.70 16.38 21.94
N ASN A 159 4.77 16.19 20.62
CA ASN A 159 4.44 17.22 19.66
C ASN A 159 3.29 16.77 18.76
N VAL A 160 2.31 17.63 18.61
CA VAL A 160 1.27 17.54 17.59
C VAL A 160 1.48 18.72 16.64
N VAL A 161 1.49 18.47 15.34
CA VAL A 161 1.57 19.47 14.27
C VAL A 161 0.34 19.33 13.42
N VAL A 162 -0.41 20.41 13.23
CA VAL A 162 -1.63 20.40 12.41
C VAL A 162 -1.40 21.18 11.12
N PHE A 163 -1.73 20.56 10.00
CA PHE A 163 -1.83 21.23 8.72
C PHE A 163 -3.28 21.69 8.52
N HIS A 164 -3.48 23.00 8.56
CA HIS A 164 -4.77 23.64 8.32
C HIS A 164 -4.91 24.01 6.83
N ARG A 165 -6.04 23.65 6.22
CA ARG A 165 -6.37 23.99 4.82
C ARG A 165 -6.95 25.38 4.66
N GLY A 166 -7.37 26.00 5.73
CA GLY A 166 -7.94 27.35 5.78
C GLY A 166 -7.33 28.17 6.90
N ASP A 167 -8.07 29.17 7.35
CA ASP A 167 -7.65 30.09 8.44
C ASP A 167 -7.80 29.45 9.84
N GLY A 168 -7.99 28.13 9.91
CA GLY A 168 -8.08 27.39 11.17
C GLY A 168 -6.77 27.40 11.93
N ALA A 169 -6.85 27.24 13.25
CA ALA A 169 -5.73 27.02 14.14
C ALA A 169 -6.17 26.11 15.29
N HIS A 170 -5.25 25.34 15.83
CA HIS A 170 -5.42 24.61 17.09
C HIS A 170 -4.32 25.04 18.03
N ALA A 171 -4.67 25.81 19.06
CA ALA A 171 -3.70 26.47 19.92
C ALA A 171 -2.80 25.49 20.69
N GLY A 172 -3.29 24.28 20.99
CA GLY A 172 -2.52 23.20 21.61
C GLY A 172 -1.53 22.46 20.67
N ALA A 173 -1.48 22.82 19.38
CA ALA A 173 -0.60 22.21 18.38
C ALA A 173 0.37 23.22 17.77
N HIS A 174 1.46 22.70 17.21
CA HIS A 174 2.28 23.50 16.30
C HIS A 174 1.55 23.67 14.96
N ASP A 175 1.60 24.87 14.40
CA ASP A 175 1.14 25.13 13.05
C ASP A 175 2.18 24.66 12.01
N PHE A 176 1.72 23.92 11.01
CA PHE A 176 2.57 23.38 9.94
C PHE A 176 3.29 24.50 9.15
N ALA A 177 2.55 25.54 8.74
CA ALA A 177 3.11 26.66 8.00
C ALA A 177 4.12 27.47 8.84
N GLY A 178 3.85 27.59 10.13
CA GLY A 178 4.77 28.19 11.09
C GLY A 178 6.09 27.44 11.20
N LEU A 179 6.04 26.09 11.19
CA LEU A 179 7.26 25.28 11.17
C LEU A 179 8.03 25.40 9.84
N GLU A 180 7.37 25.48 8.69
CA GLU A 180 8.04 25.77 7.42
C GLU A 180 8.69 27.17 7.45
N ALA A 181 8.04 28.18 8.05
CA ALA A 181 8.58 29.52 8.19
C ALA A 181 9.86 29.57 9.05
N VAL A 182 9.98 28.71 10.06
CA VAL A 182 11.22 28.59 10.85
C VAL A 182 12.42 28.27 9.96
N GLY A 183 12.29 27.40 8.97
CA GLY A 183 13.36 27.07 8.04
C GLY A 183 13.64 28.16 7.02
N ARG A 184 12.62 28.86 6.55
CA ARG A 184 12.70 29.90 5.53
C ARG A 184 13.19 31.23 6.06
N ASP A 185 12.64 31.70 7.18
CA ASP A 185 12.69 33.11 7.59
C ASP A 185 13.49 33.34 8.88
N HIS A 186 14.01 32.29 9.54
CA HIS A 186 14.68 32.46 10.84
C HIS A 186 16.03 33.22 10.71
N PRO A 187 16.17 34.42 11.31
CA PRO A 187 17.30 35.31 11.07
C PRO A 187 18.69 34.69 11.35
N SER A 188 18.78 33.74 12.29
CA SER A 188 20.05 33.11 12.66
C SER A 188 20.46 31.94 11.78
N GLY A 189 19.54 31.36 10.97
CA GLY A 189 19.75 30.11 10.21
C GLY A 189 20.09 28.88 11.06
N ARG A 190 20.01 28.97 12.40
CA ARG A 190 20.44 27.89 13.32
C ARG A 190 19.64 26.59 13.15
N ALA A 191 18.33 26.71 12.96
CA ALA A 191 17.46 25.54 12.78
C ALA A 191 17.84 24.80 11.50
N LEU A 192 18.04 25.52 10.40
CA LEU A 192 18.48 24.95 9.13
C LEU A 192 19.87 24.32 9.22
N ALA A 193 20.82 24.99 9.86
CA ALA A 193 22.16 24.45 10.09
C ALA A 193 22.15 23.20 10.99
N LEU A 194 21.19 23.09 11.92
CA LEU A 194 20.96 21.87 12.70
C LEU A 194 20.47 20.73 11.81
N ALA A 195 19.42 20.98 11.00
CA ALA A 195 18.88 20.00 10.07
C ALA A 195 19.94 19.52 9.05
N ASP A 196 20.75 20.44 8.50
CA ASP A 196 21.87 20.13 7.59
C ASP A 196 22.93 19.22 8.24
N ARG A 197 23.21 19.42 9.55
CA ARG A 197 24.11 18.50 10.30
C ARG A 197 23.50 17.13 10.50
N MET A 198 22.19 17.05 10.78
CA MET A 198 21.48 15.78 10.94
C MET A 198 21.43 15.00 9.63
N GLU A 199 21.13 15.66 8.52
CA GLU A 199 21.12 15.07 7.17
C GLU A 199 22.43 14.32 6.87
N ARG A 200 23.59 14.90 7.20
CA ARG A 200 24.91 14.26 6.99
C ARG A 200 25.12 12.98 7.79
N GLN A 201 24.31 12.74 8.82
CA GLN A 201 24.39 11.54 9.67
C GLN A 201 23.43 10.44 9.22
N VAL A 202 22.47 10.75 8.35
CA VAL A 202 21.48 9.78 7.84
C VAL A 202 22.18 8.74 6.99
N ARG A 203 21.78 7.50 7.16
CA ARG A 203 22.31 6.34 6.44
C ARG A 203 21.19 5.68 5.63
N PRO A 204 21.50 5.05 4.50
CA PRO A 204 20.52 4.26 3.75
C PRO A 204 19.89 3.12 4.56
N SER A 205 20.61 2.61 5.57
CA SER A 205 20.11 1.61 6.51
C SER A 205 19.22 2.18 7.62
N ASP A 206 19.06 3.50 7.73
CA ASP A 206 18.05 4.08 8.63
C ASP A 206 16.65 3.75 8.10
N LEU A 207 15.70 3.57 9.02
CA LEU A 207 14.32 3.35 8.63
C LEU A 207 13.78 4.58 7.87
N GLY A 208 13.08 4.34 6.79
CA GLY A 208 12.30 5.35 6.09
C GLY A 208 10.85 5.33 6.55
N MET A 209 10.28 4.11 6.66
CA MET A 209 8.89 3.94 7.06
C MET A 209 8.71 2.72 7.97
N VAL A 210 7.70 2.79 8.85
CA VAL A 210 7.12 1.63 9.52
C VAL A 210 5.66 1.57 9.15
N LYS A 211 5.29 0.60 8.30
CA LYS A 211 3.94 0.45 7.77
C LYS A 211 3.17 -0.64 8.50
N TYR A 212 1.98 -0.30 8.99
CA TYR A 212 1.14 -1.26 9.69
C TYR A 212 0.29 -2.07 8.70
N THR A 213 0.43 -3.40 8.79
CA THR A 213 -0.36 -4.36 8.00
C THR A 213 -1.32 -5.10 8.92
N SER A 214 -2.49 -5.47 8.40
CA SER A 214 -3.44 -6.33 9.11
C SER A 214 -2.79 -7.71 9.31
N GLY A 215 -2.39 -8.00 10.55
CA GLY A 215 -1.82 -9.31 10.89
C GLY A 215 -2.91 -10.37 11.05
N SER A 216 -2.58 -11.60 10.73
CA SER A 216 -3.44 -12.78 10.97
C SER A 216 -3.70 -13.07 12.47
N THR A 217 -3.04 -12.35 13.36
CA THR A 217 -3.13 -12.48 14.83
C THR A 217 -4.05 -11.46 15.50
N GLY A 218 -4.84 -10.72 14.73
CA GLY A 218 -5.83 -9.76 15.23
C GLY A 218 -5.33 -8.32 15.42
N PHE A 219 -4.03 -8.10 15.66
CA PHE A 219 -3.46 -6.75 15.79
C PHE A 219 -2.48 -6.45 14.66
N PRO A 220 -2.49 -5.22 14.11
CA PRO A 220 -1.59 -4.81 13.04
C PRO A 220 -0.11 -4.91 13.47
N LYS A 221 0.76 -5.28 12.51
CA LYS A 221 2.22 -5.36 12.71
C LYS A 221 2.90 -4.23 11.94
N GLY A 222 3.82 -3.53 12.58
CA GLY A 222 4.61 -2.46 11.94
C GLY A 222 5.81 -3.03 11.18
N VAL A 223 5.74 -3.08 9.87
CA VAL A 223 6.80 -3.54 8.96
C VAL A 223 7.89 -2.48 8.85
N MET A 224 9.11 -2.81 9.23
CA MET A 224 10.27 -1.91 9.23
C MET A 224 10.95 -1.84 7.85
N LEU A 225 10.85 -0.71 7.18
CA LEU A 225 11.36 -0.46 5.84
C LEU A 225 12.52 0.53 5.87
N GLU A 226 13.72 0.10 5.44
CA GLU A 226 14.91 0.94 5.33
C GLU A 226 14.84 1.87 4.12
N GLN A 227 15.41 3.07 4.21
CA GLN A 227 15.43 4.04 3.10
C GLN A 227 16.06 3.44 1.84
N GLY A 228 17.22 2.77 1.98
CA GLY A 228 17.90 2.13 0.86
C GLY A 228 17.10 1.00 0.21
N GLY A 229 16.37 0.21 1.02
CA GLY A 229 15.49 -0.84 0.50
C GLY A 229 14.30 -0.30 -0.30
N ILE A 230 13.73 0.83 0.15
CA ILE A 230 12.66 1.54 -0.58
C ILE A 230 13.20 2.05 -1.93
N VAL A 231 14.38 2.68 -1.94
CA VAL A 231 15.02 3.19 -3.16
C VAL A 231 15.33 2.05 -4.14
N ALA A 232 15.93 0.97 -3.64
CA ALA A 232 16.27 -0.19 -4.48
C ALA A 232 15.02 -0.81 -5.12
N ASN A 233 13.94 -1.02 -4.34
CA ASN A 233 12.69 -1.53 -4.90
C ASN A 233 12.12 -0.60 -5.99
N ALA A 234 12.09 0.71 -5.76
CA ALA A 234 11.60 1.67 -6.73
C ALA A 234 12.42 1.67 -8.04
N VAL A 235 13.76 1.55 -7.97
CA VAL A 235 14.62 1.45 -9.15
C VAL A 235 14.37 0.14 -9.91
N LEU A 236 14.40 -0.99 -9.21
CA LEU A 236 14.23 -2.31 -9.83
C LEU A 236 12.85 -2.47 -10.47
N HIS A 237 11.82 -2.03 -9.76
CA HIS A 237 10.46 -2.02 -10.27
C HIS A 237 10.34 -1.14 -11.53
N SER A 238 10.84 0.10 -11.49
CA SER A 238 10.78 1.01 -12.63
C SER A 238 11.50 0.48 -13.87
N GLN A 239 12.66 -0.15 -13.69
CA GLN A 239 13.41 -0.79 -14.77
C GLN A 239 12.61 -1.95 -15.38
N ARG A 240 12.02 -2.80 -14.54
CA ARG A 240 11.28 -3.98 -14.96
C ARG A 240 10.03 -3.64 -15.77
N ILE A 241 9.29 -2.60 -15.40
CA ILE A 241 8.08 -2.14 -16.12
C ILE A 241 8.37 -1.07 -17.18
N GLY A 242 9.63 -0.70 -17.39
CA GLY A 242 10.05 0.22 -18.44
C GLY A 242 9.67 1.67 -18.22
N ILE A 243 9.76 2.18 -16.97
CA ILE A 243 9.57 3.60 -16.65
C ILE A 243 10.71 4.43 -17.24
N ARG A 244 10.38 5.62 -17.72
CA ARG A 244 11.29 6.58 -18.36
C ARG A 244 11.30 7.89 -17.60
N GLU A 245 12.34 8.70 -17.76
CA GLU A 245 12.47 10.01 -17.12
C GLU A 245 11.29 10.97 -17.40
N ALA A 246 10.72 10.91 -18.59
CA ALA A 246 9.62 11.80 -18.98
C ALA A 246 8.23 11.28 -18.58
N ASP A 247 8.13 10.13 -17.93
CA ASP A 247 6.83 9.55 -17.61
C ASP A 247 6.05 10.36 -16.58
N VAL A 248 4.75 10.37 -16.79
CA VAL A 248 3.73 10.91 -15.89
C VAL A 248 2.93 9.72 -15.36
N PHE A 249 2.99 9.51 -14.06
CA PHE A 249 2.31 8.39 -13.41
C PHE A 249 1.06 8.90 -12.69
N PHE A 250 -0.10 8.47 -13.13
CA PHE A 250 -1.32 8.68 -12.37
C PHE A 250 -1.51 7.56 -11.33
N SER A 251 -1.66 7.94 -10.07
CA SER A 251 -1.92 7.02 -8.96
C SER A 251 -3.11 7.47 -8.12
N MET A 252 -4.04 6.56 -7.86
CA MET A 252 -5.11 6.76 -6.88
C MET A 252 -4.84 6.02 -5.56
N MET A 253 -3.69 5.37 -5.46
CA MET A 253 -3.34 4.58 -4.28
C MET A 253 -3.03 5.49 -3.09
N PRO A 254 -3.58 5.20 -1.89
CA PRO A 254 -3.26 5.96 -0.69
C PRO A 254 -1.76 5.91 -0.35
N PHE A 255 -1.19 7.04 0.08
CA PHE A 255 0.22 7.11 0.46
C PHE A 255 0.54 6.33 1.74
N PHE A 256 -0.42 6.07 2.59
CA PHE A 256 -0.22 5.18 3.72
C PHE A 256 0.00 3.72 3.29
N HIS A 257 -0.42 3.31 2.09
CA HIS A 257 -0.06 2.03 1.48
C HIS A 257 1.26 2.08 0.70
N GLY A 258 1.92 0.93 0.57
CA GLY A 258 3.12 0.76 -0.26
C GLY A 258 2.88 1.11 -1.73
N GLY A 259 1.68 0.82 -2.25
CA GLY A 259 1.28 1.16 -3.61
C GLY A 259 1.36 2.66 -3.91
N GLY A 260 0.90 3.52 -3.00
CA GLY A 260 0.98 4.98 -3.19
C GLY A 260 2.37 5.53 -2.93
N SER A 261 2.98 5.21 -1.78
CA SER A 261 4.23 5.86 -1.34
C SER A 261 5.50 5.24 -1.92
N ILE A 262 5.52 3.95 -2.24
CA ILE A 262 6.70 3.29 -2.82
C ILE A 262 6.52 3.11 -4.33
N TRP A 263 5.46 2.44 -4.77
CA TRP A 263 5.24 2.19 -6.19
C TRP A 263 4.94 3.46 -6.99
N GLY A 264 4.05 4.32 -6.49
CA GLY A 264 3.72 5.57 -7.16
C GLY A 264 4.82 6.61 -6.94
N LEU A 265 4.92 7.11 -5.71
CA LEU A 265 5.78 8.25 -5.37
C LEU A 265 7.27 7.96 -5.64
N MET A 266 7.84 6.93 -5.00
CA MET A 266 9.28 6.71 -5.12
C MET A 266 9.71 6.27 -6.51
N THR A 267 8.87 5.53 -7.27
CA THR A 267 9.14 5.22 -8.67
C THR A 267 9.29 6.49 -9.50
N MET A 268 8.47 7.52 -9.28
CA MET A 268 8.64 8.80 -9.97
C MET A 268 9.85 9.58 -9.50
N MET A 269 10.12 9.57 -8.19
CA MET A 269 11.29 10.30 -7.64
C MET A 269 12.62 9.73 -8.18
N VAL A 270 12.80 8.42 -8.27
CA VAL A 270 14.05 7.80 -8.79
C VAL A 270 14.24 8.07 -10.29
N ASN A 271 13.16 8.25 -11.05
CA ASN A 271 13.19 8.53 -12.49
C ASN A 271 13.04 10.03 -12.84
N THR A 272 12.93 10.91 -11.86
CA THR A 272 12.65 12.35 -12.08
C THR A 272 11.38 12.58 -12.91
N GLY A 273 10.37 11.71 -12.75
CA GLY A 273 9.08 11.79 -13.41
C GLY A 273 8.08 12.67 -12.66
N THR A 274 6.84 12.69 -13.11
CA THR A 274 5.74 13.42 -12.47
C THR A 274 4.73 12.45 -11.87
N LEU A 275 4.38 12.60 -10.59
CA LEU A 275 3.28 11.88 -9.97
C LEU A 275 2.02 12.75 -9.99
N VAL A 276 0.98 12.26 -10.67
CA VAL A 276 -0.38 12.82 -10.66
C VAL A 276 -1.25 11.98 -9.74
N PHE A 277 -1.97 12.59 -8.82
CA PHE A 277 -2.80 11.86 -7.88
C PHE A 277 -4.03 12.64 -7.41
N THR A 278 -5.00 11.92 -6.90
CA THR A 278 -6.18 12.49 -6.23
C THR A 278 -6.09 12.29 -4.72
N GLU A 279 -6.68 13.21 -3.99
CA GLU A 279 -6.77 13.11 -2.53
C GLU A 279 -7.60 11.90 -2.10
N ALA A 280 -8.72 11.69 -2.77
CA ALA A 280 -9.59 10.54 -2.59
C ALA A 280 -9.94 9.93 -3.95
N PHE A 281 -10.41 8.69 -3.92
CA PHE A 281 -10.85 8.03 -5.14
C PHE A 281 -12.09 8.72 -5.74
N ASN A 282 -11.96 9.08 -7.02
CA ASN A 282 -13.03 9.58 -7.88
C ASN A 282 -12.70 9.17 -9.32
N ALA A 283 -13.43 8.20 -9.86
CA ALA A 283 -13.14 7.61 -11.17
C ALA A 283 -13.23 8.62 -12.32
N ARG A 284 -14.22 9.53 -12.29
CA ARG A 284 -14.36 10.57 -13.34
C ARG A 284 -13.22 11.58 -13.30
N LEU A 285 -12.84 12.02 -12.11
CA LEU A 285 -11.69 12.92 -11.93
C LEU A 285 -10.39 12.21 -12.34
N ALA A 286 -10.25 10.93 -12.03
CA ALA A 286 -9.11 10.12 -12.45
C ALA A 286 -8.98 10.05 -13.97
N ALA A 287 -10.07 9.69 -14.68
CA ALA A 287 -10.08 9.64 -16.14
C ALA A 287 -9.78 11.03 -16.76
N GLN A 288 -10.31 12.11 -16.15
CA GLN A 288 -10.03 13.47 -16.57
C GLN A 288 -8.56 13.85 -16.40
N LEU A 289 -7.96 13.55 -15.24
CA LEU A 289 -6.56 13.89 -14.97
C LEU A 289 -5.59 13.07 -15.81
N ILE A 290 -5.87 11.79 -16.05
CA ILE A 290 -5.05 10.95 -16.96
C ILE A 290 -4.99 11.60 -18.34
N ASP A 291 -6.13 12.03 -18.86
CA ASP A 291 -6.23 12.69 -20.18
C ASP A 291 -5.57 14.07 -20.17
N GLN A 292 -5.88 14.94 -19.21
CA GLN A 292 -5.35 16.32 -19.14
C GLN A 292 -3.84 16.37 -18.92
N GLU A 293 -3.32 15.55 -18.01
CA GLU A 293 -1.89 15.51 -17.67
C GLU A 293 -1.09 14.58 -18.60
N GLN A 294 -1.76 13.97 -19.59
CA GLN A 294 -1.14 13.04 -20.53
C GLN A 294 -0.37 11.93 -19.79
N ALA A 295 -1.02 11.35 -18.78
CA ALA A 295 -0.39 10.30 -17.99
C ALA A 295 0.00 9.11 -18.87
N THR A 296 1.23 8.62 -18.69
CA THR A 296 1.79 7.52 -19.48
C THR A 296 1.74 6.19 -18.74
N VAL A 297 1.57 6.25 -17.40
CA VAL A 297 1.50 5.11 -16.50
C VAL A 297 0.28 5.27 -15.60
N PHE A 298 -0.51 4.22 -15.50
CA PHE A 298 -1.63 4.15 -14.58
C PHE A 298 -1.66 2.79 -13.89
N MET A 299 -1.58 2.77 -12.57
CA MET A 299 -1.69 1.57 -11.76
C MET A 299 -2.62 1.82 -10.57
N GLY A 300 -3.56 0.90 -10.37
CA GLY A 300 -4.48 0.97 -9.25
C GLY A 300 -5.40 -0.25 -9.20
N VAL A 301 -6.00 -0.49 -8.04
CA VAL A 301 -6.91 -1.63 -7.81
C VAL A 301 -8.30 -1.42 -8.41
N LEU A 302 -8.67 -0.17 -8.75
CA LEU A 302 -9.99 0.23 -9.24
C LEU A 302 -9.91 0.71 -10.71
N THR A 303 -9.10 0.01 -11.52
CA THR A 303 -8.89 0.40 -12.92
C THR A 303 -10.18 0.29 -13.73
N HIS A 304 -11.05 -0.67 -13.42
CA HIS A 304 -12.33 -0.86 -14.13
C HIS A 304 -13.26 0.34 -13.95
N GLU A 305 -13.38 0.94 -12.75
CA GLU A 305 -14.22 2.12 -12.56
C GLU A 305 -13.71 3.34 -13.35
N VAL A 306 -12.39 3.46 -13.51
CA VAL A 306 -11.80 4.53 -14.35
C VAL A 306 -12.09 4.28 -15.83
N VAL A 307 -12.05 3.02 -16.27
CA VAL A 307 -12.42 2.62 -17.63
C VAL A 307 -13.90 2.94 -17.89
N ASP A 308 -14.79 2.55 -16.99
CA ASP A 308 -16.23 2.83 -17.10
C ASP A 308 -16.50 4.34 -17.16
N ALA A 309 -15.90 5.12 -16.27
CA ALA A 309 -16.02 6.56 -16.26
C ALA A 309 -15.46 7.24 -17.54
N ALA A 310 -14.41 6.68 -18.12
CA ALA A 310 -13.87 7.17 -19.40
C ALA A 310 -14.82 6.85 -20.57
N LEU A 311 -15.42 5.66 -20.61
CA LEU A 311 -16.46 5.28 -21.59
C LEU A 311 -17.68 6.18 -21.48
N GLU A 312 -18.21 6.40 -20.26
CA GLU A 312 -19.36 7.29 -20.02
C GLU A 312 -19.11 8.72 -20.52
N THR A 313 -17.88 9.21 -20.37
CA THR A 313 -17.50 10.58 -20.75
C THR A 313 -16.92 10.69 -22.17
N GLY A 314 -16.85 9.58 -22.91
CA GLY A 314 -16.28 9.52 -24.27
C GLY A 314 -14.78 9.83 -24.33
N ARG A 315 -14.05 9.63 -23.23
CA ARG A 315 -12.60 9.87 -23.17
C ARG A 315 -11.82 8.67 -23.67
N VAL A 316 -10.76 8.95 -24.41
CA VAL A 316 -9.77 7.95 -24.83
C VAL A 316 -8.43 8.32 -24.20
N LEU A 317 -7.94 7.48 -23.30
CA LEU A 317 -6.72 7.70 -22.53
C LEU A 317 -5.48 7.21 -23.33
N SER A 318 -5.30 7.80 -24.51
CA SER A 318 -4.31 7.37 -25.51
C SER A 318 -2.85 7.62 -25.10
N SER A 319 -2.59 8.44 -24.08
CA SER A 319 -1.25 8.67 -23.54
C SER A 319 -0.74 7.48 -22.73
N LEU A 320 -1.64 6.67 -22.18
CA LEU A 320 -1.26 5.50 -21.38
C LEU A 320 -0.55 4.44 -22.23
N ARG A 321 0.60 3.97 -21.74
CA ARG A 321 1.38 2.87 -22.33
C ARG A 321 1.62 1.73 -21.33
N VAL A 322 1.49 2.01 -20.02
CA VAL A 322 1.70 1.05 -18.93
C VAL A 322 0.48 1.11 -18.01
N SER A 323 -0.28 0.03 -17.96
CA SER A 323 -1.46 -0.08 -17.09
C SER A 323 -1.84 -1.55 -16.87
N HIS A 324 -2.84 -1.76 -16.04
CA HIS A 324 -3.58 -3.01 -15.96
C HIS A 324 -4.79 -2.95 -16.89
N LEU A 325 -4.98 -4.00 -17.71
CA LEU A 325 -6.14 -4.13 -18.62
C LEU A 325 -7.14 -5.11 -18.01
N PRO A 326 -8.19 -4.64 -17.33
CA PRO A 326 -9.11 -5.52 -16.61
C PRO A 326 -10.05 -6.32 -17.54
N ASN A 327 -10.34 -5.78 -18.73
CA ASN A 327 -11.27 -6.38 -19.70
C ASN A 327 -11.01 -5.84 -21.13
N GLU A 328 -11.81 -6.30 -22.12
CA GLU A 328 -11.71 -5.84 -23.50
C GLU A 328 -12.12 -4.37 -23.70
N ASP A 329 -13.04 -3.84 -22.89
CA ASP A 329 -13.47 -2.44 -22.95
C ASP A 329 -12.31 -1.49 -22.56
N ALA A 330 -11.41 -1.93 -21.69
CA ALA A 330 -10.20 -1.20 -21.36
C ALA A 330 -9.34 -0.90 -22.61
N ARG A 331 -9.31 -1.79 -23.61
CA ARG A 331 -8.58 -1.57 -24.87
C ARG A 331 -9.19 -0.45 -25.72
N LYS A 332 -10.51 -0.22 -25.63
CA LYS A 332 -11.17 0.90 -26.32
C LYS A 332 -10.76 2.24 -25.71
N VAL A 333 -10.59 2.26 -24.40
CA VAL A 333 -10.24 3.45 -23.62
C VAL A 333 -8.73 3.69 -23.61
N MET A 334 -7.93 2.62 -23.51
CA MET A 334 -6.48 2.65 -23.41
C MET A 334 -5.82 1.92 -24.60
N PRO A 335 -5.95 2.44 -25.82
CA PRO A 335 -5.56 1.72 -27.06
C PRO A 335 -4.05 1.47 -27.18
N ASN A 336 -3.23 2.27 -26.50
CA ASN A 336 -1.77 2.18 -26.56
C ASN A 336 -1.14 1.39 -25.39
N VAL A 337 -1.97 0.82 -24.51
CA VAL A 337 -1.48 -0.11 -23.48
C VAL A 337 -1.30 -1.48 -24.13
N ASP A 338 -0.05 -1.87 -24.31
CA ASP A 338 0.34 -3.11 -24.99
C ASP A 338 0.65 -4.25 -24.02
N PHE A 339 0.74 -3.97 -22.74
CA PHE A 339 0.93 -5.01 -21.74
C PHE A 339 0.23 -4.72 -20.40
N THR A 340 -0.13 -5.79 -19.71
CA THR A 340 -0.73 -5.74 -18.37
C THR A 340 0.35 -5.90 -17.31
N ILE A 341 0.35 -4.99 -16.33
CA ILE A 341 1.17 -5.11 -15.13
C ILE A 341 0.46 -6.04 -14.15
N SER A 342 1.15 -7.07 -13.73
CA SER A 342 0.70 -7.96 -12.66
C SER A 342 1.83 -8.15 -11.65
N PRO A 343 1.79 -7.50 -10.48
CA PRO A 343 2.81 -7.64 -9.47
C PRO A 343 2.50 -8.77 -8.50
N PHE A 344 3.56 -9.39 -7.95
CA PHE A 344 3.55 -10.22 -6.75
C PHE A 344 4.43 -9.55 -5.70
N GLY A 345 3.97 -9.42 -4.48
CA GLY A 345 4.75 -8.87 -3.38
C GLY A 345 3.93 -8.44 -2.18
N LEU A 346 4.62 -8.03 -1.13
CA LEU A 346 4.08 -7.69 0.17
C LEU A 346 4.65 -6.36 0.65
N THR A 347 4.11 -5.83 1.74
CA THR A 347 4.75 -4.71 2.44
C THR A 347 6.16 -5.09 2.90
N GLU A 348 6.33 -6.32 3.34
CA GLU A 348 7.57 -6.93 3.82
C GLU A 348 8.67 -7.03 2.73
N THR A 349 8.29 -6.96 1.45
CA THR A 349 9.21 -6.88 0.30
C THR A 349 9.32 -5.48 -0.31
N TYR A 350 8.97 -4.44 0.45
CA TYR A 350 8.90 -3.04 -0.01
C TYR A 350 7.86 -2.79 -1.12
N GLY A 351 6.98 -3.74 -1.37
CA GLY A 351 6.03 -3.77 -2.47
C GLY A 351 6.31 -4.91 -3.43
N PRO A 352 6.40 -4.71 -4.77
CA PRO A 352 6.66 -5.80 -5.70
C PRO A 352 7.96 -6.53 -5.39
N ALA A 353 7.87 -7.84 -5.20
CA ALA A 353 9.02 -8.75 -5.21
C ALA A 353 9.27 -9.30 -6.62
N GLY A 354 8.19 -9.41 -7.41
CA GLY A 354 8.18 -9.79 -8.81
C GLY A 354 7.10 -9.03 -9.58
N VAL A 355 7.25 -8.89 -10.89
CA VAL A 355 6.27 -8.21 -11.75
C VAL A 355 6.49 -8.58 -13.22
N THR A 356 5.44 -8.54 -14.03
CA THR A 356 5.50 -8.65 -15.48
C THR A 356 6.30 -7.51 -16.13
N SER A 357 6.87 -7.77 -17.30
CA SER A 357 7.64 -6.80 -18.09
C SER A 357 7.04 -6.64 -19.48
N PRO A 358 7.19 -5.47 -20.14
CA PRO A 358 6.81 -5.30 -21.54
C PRO A 358 7.44 -6.34 -22.49
N THR A 359 8.59 -6.88 -22.12
CA THR A 359 9.35 -7.87 -22.93
C THR A 359 8.94 -9.31 -22.66
N ASP A 360 8.10 -9.57 -21.66
CA ASP A 360 7.59 -10.92 -21.40
C ASP A 360 6.58 -11.34 -22.50
N PRO A 361 6.48 -12.62 -22.86
CA PRO A 361 5.47 -13.11 -23.80
C PRO A 361 4.05 -12.74 -23.37
N ALA A 362 3.16 -12.46 -24.34
CA ALA A 362 1.82 -11.94 -24.08
C ALA A 362 0.97 -12.87 -23.18
N ASP A 363 1.05 -14.18 -23.39
CA ASP A 363 0.40 -15.20 -22.59
C ASP A 363 0.87 -15.16 -21.13
N ARG A 364 2.19 -14.99 -20.91
CA ARG A 364 2.77 -14.87 -19.57
C ARG A 364 2.35 -13.60 -18.84
N ARG A 365 2.23 -12.48 -19.55
CA ARG A 365 1.78 -11.20 -18.99
C ARG A 365 0.32 -11.23 -18.50
N LEU A 366 -0.51 -12.08 -19.11
CA LEU A 366 -1.92 -12.23 -18.76
C LEU A 366 -2.18 -13.29 -17.69
N SER A 367 -1.30 -14.29 -17.57
CA SER A 367 -1.55 -15.47 -16.72
C SER A 367 -0.64 -15.57 -15.49
N THR A 368 0.38 -14.70 -15.38
CA THR A 368 1.35 -14.76 -14.27
C THR A 368 1.59 -13.40 -13.64
N SER A 369 2.23 -13.39 -12.48
CA SER A 369 2.76 -12.18 -11.84
C SER A 369 4.18 -11.83 -12.29
N GLY A 370 4.61 -12.34 -13.44
CA GLY A 370 5.92 -12.10 -14.01
C GLY A 370 7.04 -12.83 -13.29
N ARG A 371 8.26 -12.30 -13.39
CA ARG A 371 9.45 -12.84 -12.74
C ARG A 371 9.85 -11.99 -11.55
N MET A 372 10.61 -12.58 -10.63
CA MET A 372 11.18 -11.84 -9.50
C MET A 372 12.00 -10.64 -9.98
N LEU A 373 11.95 -9.54 -9.23
CA LEU A 373 12.85 -8.41 -9.44
C LEU A 373 14.29 -8.86 -9.22
N GLU A 374 15.20 -8.29 -9.97
CA GLU A 374 16.61 -8.63 -9.84
C GLU A 374 17.12 -8.38 -8.41
N GLY A 375 17.87 -9.35 -7.87
CA GLY A 375 18.34 -9.32 -6.49
C GLY A 375 17.39 -9.93 -5.47
N ASN A 376 16.17 -10.28 -5.87
CA ASN A 376 15.28 -11.12 -5.07
C ASN A 376 15.39 -12.58 -5.51
N GLU A 377 15.52 -13.46 -4.54
CA GLU A 377 15.48 -14.91 -4.73
C GLU A 377 14.14 -15.44 -4.26
N LEU A 378 13.63 -16.48 -4.91
CA LEU A 378 12.38 -17.16 -4.54
C LEU A 378 12.65 -18.66 -4.41
N ARG A 379 12.20 -19.22 -3.30
CA ARG A 379 11.98 -20.67 -3.13
C ARG A 379 10.49 -20.90 -3.01
N VAL A 380 10.00 -21.97 -3.61
CA VAL A 380 8.61 -22.42 -3.44
C VAL A 380 8.68 -23.69 -2.61
N VAL A 381 8.12 -23.64 -1.41
CA VAL A 381 8.34 -24.62 -0.35
C VAL A 381 7.00 -25.23 0.06
N ASP A 382 6.94 -26.54 0.18
CA ASP A 382 5.80 -27.23 0.75
C ASP A 382 5.65 -26.84 2.25
N PRO A 383 4.55 -26.20 2.64
CA PRO A 383 4.40 -25.69 4.01
C PRO A 383 4.31 -26.77 5.09
N GLU A 384 4.05 -28.04 4.72
CA GLU A 384 3.99 -29.15 5.69
C GLU A 384 5.36 -29.79 5.90
N THR A 385 6.15 -29.94 4.83
CA THR A 385 7.43 -30.64 4.89
C THR A 385 8.64 -29.73 4.98
N GLY A 386 8.50 -28.45 4.66
CA GLY A 386 9.59 -27.46 4.60
C GLY A 386 10.57 -27.72 3.45
N ARG A 387 10.21 -28.52 2.44
CA ARG A 387 11.05 -28.86 1.29
C ARG A 387 10.64 -28.09 0.05
N ASP A 388 11.60 -27.79 -0.81
CA ASP A 388 11.33 -27.22 -2.11
C ASP A 388 10.43 -28.16 -2.92
N VAL A 389 9.47 -27.58 -3.64
CA VAL A 389 8.60 -28.31 -4.57
C VAL A 389 9.15 -28.27 -5.99
N ASP A 390 8.72 -29.18 -6.84
CA ASP A 390 9.11 -29.19 -8.26
C ASP A 390 8.48 -27.98 -9.00
N PRO A 391 9.13 -27.48 -10.06
CA PRO A 391 8.57 -26.42 -10.90
C PRO A 391 7.14 -26.72 -11.36
N GLY A 392 6.25 -25.74 -11.24
CA GLY A 392 4.83 -25.85 -11.54
C GLY A 392 3.97 -26.36 -10.40
N GLN A 393 4.54 -26.89 -9.33
CA GLN A 393 3.81 -27.23 -8.11
C GLN A 393 3.59 -26.01 -7.23
N VAL A 394 2.51 -26.03 -6.45
CA VAL A 394 2.14 -24.96 -5.52
C VAL A 394 2.82 -25.18 -4.18
N GLY A 395 3.41 -24.13 -3.63
CA GLY A 395 3.97 -24.08 -2.29
C GLY A 395 4.04 -22.66 -1.75
N GLU A 396 4.50 -22.50 -0.53
CA GLU A 396 4.71 -21.20 0.08
C GLU A 396 5.91 -20.48 -0.56
N ALA A 397 5.73 -19.19 -0.85
CA ALA A 397 6.81 -18.34 -1.35
C ALA A 397 7.74 -17.93 -0.20
N TRP A 398 8.99 -18.41 -0.23
CA TRP A 398 10.05 -17.92 0.63
C TRP A 398 10.94 -16.99 -0.18
N ILE A 399 11.09 -15.74 0.30
CA ILE A 399 11.73 -14.65 -0.45
C ILE A 399 12.97 -14.18 0.29
N ARG A 400 14.09 -14.00 -0.44
CA ARG A 400 15.32 -13.42 0.10
C ARG A 400 15.83 -12.31 -0.83
N GLY A 401 16.55 -11.33 -0.27
CA GLY A 401 17.12 -10.21 -1.01
C GLY A 401 16.64 -8.86 -0.44
N ASN A 402 15.82 -8.12 -1.18
CA ASN A 402 15.28 -6.85 -0.70
C ASN A 402 14.02 -7.08 0.15
N VAL A 403 14.21 -7.53 1.39
CA VAL A 403 13.14 -7.79 2.36
C VAL A 403 13.27 -6.88 3.57
N MET A 404 12.17 -6.70 4.33
CA MET A 404 12.09 -5.86 5.52
C MET A 404 13.17 -6.20 6.55
N ARG A 405 13.47 -5.25 7.45
CA ARG A 405 14.32 -5.52 8.62
C ARG A 405 13.65 -6.44 9.64
N GLY A 406 12.32 -6.45 9.70
CA GLY A 406 11.51 -7.18 10.65
C GLY A 406 10.28 -6.38 11.07
N TYR A 407 9.58 -6.84 12.11
CA TYR A 407 8.43 -6.16 12.68
C TYR A 407 8.81 -5.32 13.90
N TRP A 408 8.34 -4.06 13.94
CA TRP A 408 8.63 -3.11 15.00
C TRP A 408 8.16 -3.60 16.37
N ASN A 409 9.09 -3.66 17.34
CA ASN A 409 8.87 -4.15 18.70
C ASN A 409 8.21 -5.55 18.78
N LYS A 410 8.44 -6.40 17.76
CA LYS A 410 7.89 -7.76 17.70
C LYS A 410 8.98 -8.76 17.26
N PRO A 411 9.99 -9.04 18.15
CA PRO A 411 11.11 -9.90 17.79
C PRO A 411 10.70 -11.36 17.53
N GLU A 412 9.70 -11.88 18.24
CA GLU A 412 9.21 -13.24 18.04
C GLU A 412 8.52 -13.41 16.69
N GLU A 413 7.66 -12.46 16.30
CA GLU A 413 7.01 -12.47 14.98
C GLU A 413 8.04 -12.26 13.87
N THR A 414 9.08 -11.47 14.11
CA THR A 414 10.19 -11.29 13.16
C THR A 414 10.93 -12.61 12.96
N ALA A 415 11.26 -13.33 14.04
CA ALA A 415 11.95 -14.61 13.97
C ALA A 415 11.12 -15.74 13.34
N ARG A 416 9.77 -15.63 13.39
CA ARG A 416 8.87 -16.55 12.64
C ARG A 416 8.80 -16.22 11.17
N ALA A 417 8.86 -14.92 10.83
CA ALA A 417 8.71 -14.45 9.45
C ALA A 417 10.03 -14.50 8.67
N ILE A 418 11.17 -14.33 9.32
CA ILE A 418 12.50 -14.34 8.69
C ILE A 418 13.36 -15.37 9.40
N ASP A 419 13.75 -16.41 8.66
CA ASP A 419 14.59 -17.47 9.19
C ASP A 419 16.08 -17.04 9.33
N PRO A 420 16.93 -17.87 10.01
CA PRO A 420 18.35 -17.55 10.19
C PRO A 420 19.15 -17.41 8.88
N GLU A 421 18.69 -17.99 7.78
CA GLU A 421 19.28 -17.89 6.45
C GLU A 421 18.83 -16.64 5.69
N GLY A 422 17.90 -15.86 6.28
CA GLY A 422 17.37 -14.61 5.75
C GLY A 422 16.23 -14.77 4.74
N TRP A 423 15.56 -15.93 4.73
CA TRP A 423 14.35 -16.14 3.96
C TRP A 423 13.13 -15.58 4.70
N LEU A 424 12.39 -14.72 4.01
CA LEU A 424 11.07 -14.26 4.44
C LEU A 424 10.02 -15.31 4.06
N HIS A 425 9.36 -15.87 5.03
CA HIS A 425 8.20 -16.76 4.88
C HIS A 425 6.97 -15.89 4.66
N SER A 426 6.46 -15.88 3.43
CA SER A 426 5.43 -14.90 3.03
C SER A 426 4.02 -15.27 3.48
N GLU A 427 3.77 -16.53 3.81
CA GLU A 427 2.44 -17.14 3.95
C GLU A 427 1.60 -17.06 2.66
N ASP A 428 2.18 -16.64 1.54
CA ASP A 428 1.53 -16.62 0.22
C ASP A 428 1.88 -17.89 -0.56
N LEU A 429 0.89 -18.47 -1.21
CA LEU A 429 1.04 -19.64 -2.06
C LEU A 429 1.26 -19.23 -3.50
N VAL A 430 2.29 -19.76 -4.09
CA VAL A 430 2.66 -19.50 -5.47
C VAL A 430 3.07 -20.81 -6.17
N SER A 431 3.09 -20.79 -7.49
CA SER A 431 3.90 -21.73 -8.29
C SER A 431 4.90 -20.95 -9.11
N ILE A 432 6.03 -21.59 -9.44
CA ILE A 432 7.03 -21.06 -10.36
C ILE A 432 7.25 -22.07 -11.48
N ASP A 433 7.23 -21.61 -12.74
CA ASP A 433 7.49 -22.48 -13.86
C ASP A 433 8.99 -22.60 -14.21
N MET A 434 9.32 -23.44 -15.18
CA MET A 434 10.70 -23.65 -15.64
C MET A 434 11.37 -22.41 -16.22
N ASP A 435 10.58 -21.43 -16.67
CA ASP A 435 11.05 -20.16 -17.20
C ASP A 435 11.16 -19.06 -16.11
N GLY A 436 10.80 -19.37 -14.85
CA GLY A 436 10.89 -18.48 -13.71
C GLY A 436 9.71 -17.52 -13.56
N TYR A 437 8.58 -17.78 -14.22
CA TYR A 437 7.35 -17.02 -14.03
C TYR A 437 6.59 -17.47 -12.79
N VAL A 438 6.24 -16.50 -11.96
CA VAL A 438 5.51 -16.72 -10.70
C VAL A 438 4.01 -16.56 -10.94
N THR A 439 3.23 -17.53 -10.50
CA THR A 439 1.76 -17.43 -10.44
C THR A 439 1.32 -17.44 -9.00
N TYR A 440 0.64 -16.37 -8.58
CA TYR A 440 0.01 -16.29 -7.26
C TYR A 440 -1.23 -17.19 -7.22
N VAL A 441 -1.37 -17.97 -6.15
CA VAL A 441 -2.46 -18.95 -6.00
C VAL A 441 -3.38 -18.59 -4.83
N GLY A 442 -2.82 -18.02 -3.75
CA GLY A 442 -3.59 -17.68 -2.55
C GLY A 442 -2.73 -17.57 -1.30
N ARG A 443 -3.34 -17.73 -0.13
CA ARG A 443 -2.62 -17.71 1.16
C ARG A 443 -2.70 -19.04 1.89
N VAL A 444 -1.61 -19.41 2.58
CA VAL A 444 -1.54 -20.65 3.39
C VAL A 444 -2.71 -20.75 4.37
N LYS A 445 -3.08 -19.65 5.03
CA LYS A 445 -4.20 -19.60 6.00
C LYS A 445 -5.59 -19.62 5.35
N LEU A 446 -5.68 -19.44 4.04
CA LEU A 446 -6.92 -19.51 3.26
C LEU A 446 -6.98 -20.78 2.42
N MET A 447 -6.16 -21.77 2.76
CA MET A 447 -6.17 -23.09 2.14
C MET A 447 -7.01 -24.05 3.01
N LEU A 448 -7.99 -24.66 2.41
CA LEU A 448 -8.79 -25.72 3.03
C LEU A 448 -8.29 -27.10 2.60
N LYS A 449 -8.47 -28.10 3.46
CA LYS A 449 -8.24 -29.51 3.12
C LYS A 449 -9.57 -30.22 2.88
N VAL A 450 -10.00 -30.27 1.63
CA VAL A 450 -11.27 -30.88 1.21
C VAL A 450 -11.04 -32.33 0.75
N GLY A 451 -11.29 -33.30 1.60
CA GLY A 451 -11.12 -34.71 1.27
C GLY A 451 -9.66 -35.11 0.97
N GLY A 452 -8.69 -34.43 1.59
CA GLY A 452 -7.27 -34.63 1.36
C GLY A 452 -6.65 -33.74 0.28
N GLU A 453 -7.47 -33.03 -0.49
CA GLU A 453 -7.04 -32.11 -1.54
C GLU A 453 -6.97 -30.67 -1.02
N ASN A 454 -5.98 -29.91 -1.47
CA ASN A 454 -5.84 -28.49 -1.12
C ASN A 454 -6.75 -27.62 -1.99
N VAL A 455 -7.55 -26.76 -1.35
CA VAL A 455 -8.48 -25.83 -2.01
C VAL A 455 -8.20 -24.42 -1.55
N SER A 456 -7.77 -23.57 -2.47
CA SER A 456 -7.62 -22.13 -2.20
C SER A 456 -9.00 -21.47 -2.15
N ILE A 457 -9.32 -20.84 -1.02
CA ILE A 457 -10.53 -20.02 -0.88
C ILE A 457 -10.52 -18.90 -1.92
N GLU A 458 -9.38 -18.25 -2.15
CA GLU A 458 -9.26 -17.15 -3.11
C GLU A 458 -9.48 -17.61 -4.55
N GLU A 459 -9.04 -18.83 -4.92
CA GLU A 459 -9.33 -19.41 -6.24
C GLU A 459 -10.85 -19.56 -6.43
N VAL A 460 -11.54 -20.09 -5.42
CA VAL A 460 -12.99 -20.25 -5.47
C VAL A 460 -13.68 -18.89 -5.58
N GLU A 461 -13.28 -17.92 -4.77
CA GLU A 461 -13.82 -16.55 -4.81
C GLU A 461 -13.61 -15.87 -6.16
N ASN A 462 -12.42 -16.00 -6.75
CA ASN A 462 -12.13 -15.44 -8.07
C ASN A 462 -13.04 -16.03 -9.16
N VAL A 463 -13.27 -17.33 -9.13
CA VAL A 463 -14.16 -17.99 -10.10
C VAL A 463 -15.62 -17.60 -9.86
N VAL A 464 -16.11 -17.61 -8.62
CA VAL A 464 -17.47 -17.16 -8.29
C VAL A 464 -17.66 -15.68 -8.66
N GLY A 465 -16.72 -14.83 -8.30
CA GLY A 465 -16.74 -13.39 -8.59
C GLY A 465 -16.66 -13.03 -10.07
N SER A 466 -16.22 -13.96 -10.93
CA SER A 466 -16.21 -13.76 -12.39
C SER A 466 -17.59 -13.93 -13.07
N HIS A 467 -18.62 -14.30 -12.32
CA HIS A 467 -19.99 -14.35 -12.83
C HIS A 467 -20.60 -12.95 -12.88
N ASP A 468 -21.19 -12.56 -14.02
CA ASP A 468 -21.71 -11.21 -14.27
C ASP A 468 -22.73 -10.72 -13.24
N ALA A 469 -23.55 -11.63 -12.70
CA ALA A 469 -24.55 -11.32 -11.69
C ALA A 469 -23.99 -11.20 -10.26
N VAL A 470 -22.72 -11.55 -10.02
CA VAL A 470 -22.10 -11.46 -8.70
C VAL A 470 -21.51 -10.07 -8.50
N ALA A 471 -21.97 -9.38 -7.48
CA ALA A 471 -21.38 -8.10 -7.06
C ALA A 471 -20.10 -8.35 -6.25
N GLN A 472 -20.18 -9.28 -5.30
CA GLN A 472 -19.06 -9.72 -4.48
C GLN A 472 -19.34 -11.10 -3.87
N CYS A 473 -18.29 -11.83 -3.50
CA CYS A 473 -18.42 -13.06 -2.75
C CYS A 473 -17.33 -13.19 -1.70
N GLY A 474 -17.57 -14.07 -0.72
CA GLY A 474 -16.60 -14.46 0.29
C GLY A 474 -16.77 -15.93 0.62
N ALA A 475 -15.68 -16.69 0.65
CA ALA A 475 -15.71 -18.11 0.95
C ALA A 475 -15.02 -18.42 2.28
N VAL A 476 -15.47 -19.46 2.95
CA VAL A 476 -14.92 -19.98 4.21
C VAL A 476 -14.96 -21.49 4.23
N GLY A 477 -14.11 -22.08 5.07
CA GLY A 477 -14.18 -23.52 5.38
C GLY A 477 -15.24 -23.82 6.43
N VAL A 478 -16.03 -24.86 6.18
CA VAL A 478 -16.94 -25.39 7.20
C VAL A 478 -16.66 -26.87 7.44
N PRO A 479 -16.77 -27.35 8.68
CA PRO A 479 -16.51 -28.75 9.01
C PRO A 479 -17.40 -29.72 8.25
N ASP A 480 -16.85 -30.83 7.78
CA ASP A 480 -17.57 -31.94 7.14
C ASP A 480 -17.10 -33.29 7.68
N ARG A 481 -18.03 -34.16 8.06
CA ARG A 481 -17.72 -35.46 8.66
C ARG A 481 -16.95 -36.42 7.74
N ARG A 482 -17.07 -36.29 6.42
CA ARG A 482 -16.46 -37.19 5.42
C ARG A 482 -15.20 -36.62 4.80
N LYS A 483 -15.17 -35.30 4.61
CA LYS A 483 -14.09 -34.62 3.88
C LYS A 483 -13.17 -33.78 4.78
N GLY A 484 -13.41 -33.72 6.09
CA GLY A 484 -12.75 -32.84 7.03
C GLY A 484 -13.31 -31.43 6.96
N GLU A 485 -13.13 -30.77 5.83
CA GLU A 485 -13.69 -29.46 5.52
C GLU A 485 -14.33 -29.43 4.12
N VAL A 486 -15.22 -28.48 3.90
CA VAL A 486 -15.78 -28.14 2.59
C VAL A 486 -15.94 -26.64 2.46
N VAL A 487 -15.99 -26.16 1.23
CA VAL A 487 -16.17 -24.74 0.94
C VAL A 487 -17.63 -24.35 1.10
N ARG A 488 -17.88 -23.25 1.84
CA ARG A 488 -19.12 -22.48 1.81
C ARG A 488 -18.82 -21.12 1.21
N VAL A 489 -19.65 -20.66 0.26
CA VAL A 489 -19.52 -19.32 -0.32
C VAL A 489 -20.74 -18.47 0.00
N TYR A 490 -20.52 -17.26 0.44
CA TYR A 490 -21.52 -16.21 0.58
C TYR A 490 -21.46 -15.30 -0.64
N VAL A 491 -22.61 -15.03 -1.25
CA VAL A 491 -22.72 -14.32 -2.53
C VAL A 491 -23.63 -13.11 -2.38
N GLU A 492 -23.11 -11.95 -2.68
CA GLU A 492 -23.86 -10.71 -2.85
C GLU A 492 -24.10 -10.51 -4.35
N THR A 493 -25.37 -10.43 -4.76
CA THR A 493 -25.73 -10.30 -6.18
C THR A 493 -25.93 -8.84 -6.57
N ARG A 494 -25.75 -8.53 -7.84
CA ARG A 494 -26.11 -7.22 -8.40
C ARG A 494 -27.64 -7.10 -8.44
N PRO A 495 -28.23 -5.96 -8.03
CA PRO A 495 -29.69 -5.80 -7.96
C PRO A 495 -30.41 -6.04 -9.28
N GLU A 496 -29.75 -5.79 -10.40
CA GLU A 496 -30.28 -5.85 -11.75
C GLU A 496 -30.15 -7.24 -12.40
N HIS A 497 -29.44 -8.16 -11.74
CA HIS A 497 -29.12 -9.48 -12.25
C HIS A 497 -29.48 -10.55 -11.21
N PRO A 498 -30.75 -11.06 -11.21
CA PRO A 498 -31.11 -12.15 -10.33
C PRO A 498 -30.27 -13.39 -10.66
N LEU A 499 -29.76 -14.04 -9.65
CA LEU A 499 -28.96 -15.25 -9.75
C LEU A 499 -29.47 -16.25 -8.73
N ASP A 500 -29.73 -17.47 -9.16
CA ASP A 500 -30.07 -18.57 -8.25
C ASP A 500 -28.91 -19.56 -8.07
N GLU A 501 -29.07 -20.45 -7.10
CA GLU A 501 -28.05 -21.46 -6.78
C GLU A 501 -27.79 -22.41 -7.95
N ALA A 502 -28.82 -22.81 -8.69
CA ALA A 502 -28.71 -23.77 -9.79
C ALA A 502 -27.91 -23.17 -10.95
N GLU A 503 -28.18 -21.91 -11.28
CA GLU A 503 -27.45 -21.16 -12.31
C GLU A 503 -25.98 -20.97 -11.93
N LEU A 504 -25.69 -20.55 -10.70
CA LEU A 504 -24.32 -20.39 -10.25
C LEU A 504 -23.57 -21.74 -10.20
N ARG A 505 -24.20 -22.81 -9.77
CA ARG A 505 -23.61 -24.16 -9.80
C ARG A 505 -23.28 -24.60 -11.23
N ALA A 506 -24.18 -24.38 -12.19
CA ALA A 506 -23.94 -24.70 -13.60
C ALA A 506 -22.78 -23.88 -14.18
N TRP A 507 -22.60 -22.61 -13.72
CA TRP A 507 -21.46 -21.77 -14.08
C TRP A 507 -20.13 -22.31 -13.52
N LEU A 508 -20.14 -22.81 -12.29
CA LEU A 508 -18.94 -23.27 -11.58
C LEU A 508 -18.46 -24.64 -12.06
N GLU A 509 -19.38 -25.52 -12.47
CA GLU A 509 -19.07 -26.92 -12.83
C GLU A 509 -17.97 -27.08 -13.89
N PRO A 510 -17.93 -26.32 -15.01
CA PRO A 510 -16.85 -26.42 -15.99
C PRO A 510 -15.57 -25.64 -15.57
N ARG A 511 -15.60 -24.85 -14.50
CA ARG A 511 -14.54 -23.91 -14.10
C ARG A 511 -13.78 -24.33 -12.86
N LEU A 512 -14.40 -25.11 -11.99
CA LEU A 512 -13.80 -25.62 -10.76
C LEU A 512 -13.80 -27.14 -10.75
N ALA A 513 -12.68 -27.71 -10.30
CA ALA A 513 -12.66 -29.15 -10.01
C ALA A 513 -13.71 -29.49 -8.94
N ARG A 514 -14.29 -30.68 -9.03
CA ARG A 514 -15.40 -31.12 -8.15
C ARG A 514 -15.12 -30.96 -6.65
N PHE A 515 -13.89 -31.13 -6.23
CA PHE A 515 -13.51 -30.96 -4.83
C PHE A 515 -13.37 -29.49 -4.41
N LYS A 516 -13.20 -28.56 -5.36
CA LYS A 516 -13.13 -27.10 -5.16
C LYS A 516 -14.50 -26.44 -5.21
N THR A 517 -15.49 -27.09 -5.82
CA THR A 517 -16.85 -26.53 -5.97
C THR A 517 -17.47 -26.35 -4.58
N PRO A 518 -17.99 -25.13 -4.25
CA PRO A 518 -18.66 -24.89 -2.98
C PRO A 518 -19.78 -25.89 -2.73
N ARG A 519 -19.79 -26.50 -1.53
CA ARG A 519 -20.91 -27.33 -1.11
C ARG A 519 -22.13 -26.47 -0.82
N ASP A 520 -21.93 -25.39 -0.10
CA ASP A 520 -23.00 -24.51 0.33
C ASP A 520 -22.83 -23.14 -0.37
N ILE A 521 -23.89 -22.65 -1.00
CA ILE A 521 -23.95 -21.31 -1.61
C ILE A 521 -25.04 -20.54 -0.85
N VAL A 522 -24.66 -19.45 -0.21
CA VAL A 522 -25.56 -18.62 0.61
C VAL A 522 -25.65 -17.24 0.00
N PHE A 523 -26.83 -16.86 -0.48
CA PHE A 523 -27.08 -15.51 -0.98
C PHE A 523 -27.35 -14.56 0.19
N VAL A 524 -26.66 -13.41 0.21
CA VAL A 524 -26.77 -12.39 1.25
C VAL A 524 -27.05 -11.03 0.65
N ALA A 525 -27.75 -10.17 1.40
CA ALA A 525 -28.01 -8.81 0.97
C ALA A 525 -26.73 -7.96 0.99
N GLU A 526 -25.82 -8.23 1.95
CA GLU A 526 -24.56 -7.52 2.11
C GLU A 526 -23.54 -8.42 2.83
N LEU A 527 -22.31 -8.41 2.33
CA LEU A 527 -21.17 -9.08 2.95
C LEU A 527 -20.58 -8.22 4.08
N PRO A 528 -20.07 -8.83 5.17
CA PRO A 528 -19.41 -8.09 6.24
C PRO A 528 -18.11 -7.46 5.74
N ARG A 529 -17.88 -6.19 6.10
CA ARG A 529 -16.72 -5.42 5.66
C ARG A 529 -15.97 -4.80 6.83
N LEU A 530 -14.66 -4.80 6.74
CA LEU A 530 -13.80 -4.02 7.61
C LEU A 530 -13.94 -2.52 7.31
N ALA A 531 -13.48 -1.65 8.21
CA ALA A 531 -13.50 -0.20 8.03
C ALA A 531 -12.80 0.31 6.76
N ASN A 532 -11.86 -0.48 6.22
CA ASN A 532 -11.15 -0.17 4.97
C ASN A 532 -11.86 -0.70 3.69
N GLY A 533 -13.10 -1.19 3.82
CA GLY A 533 -13.91 -1.72 2.72
C GLY A 533 -13.61 -3.16 2.30
N LYS A 534 -12.55 -3.79 2.85
CA LYS A 534 -12.24 -5.20 2.58
C LYS A 534 -13.21 -6.14 3.27
N LEU A 535 -13.39 -7.33 2.69
CA LEU A 535 -14.19 -8.40 3.30
C LEU A 535 -13.69 -8.73 4.72
N ASP A 536 -14.60 -8.73 5.69
CA ASP A 536 -14.32 -9.20 7.05
C ASP A 536 -14.49 -10.72 7.12
N ARG A 537 -13.40 -11.43 6.89
CA ARG A 537 -13.39 -12.90 6.89
C ARG A 537 -13.60 -13.50 8.26
N VAL A 538 -13.24 -12.79 9.32
CA VAL A 538 -13.44 -13.25 10.70
C VAL A 538 -14.92 -13.29 11.02
N GLU A 539 -15.62 -12.21 10.71
CA GLU A 539 -17.07 -12.15 10.86
C GLU A 539 -17.78 -13.16 9.94
N LEU A 540 -17.28 -13.35 8.72
CA LEU A 540 -17.83 -14.32 7.79
C LEU A 540 -17.69 -15.76 8.31
N GLN A 541 -16.54 -16.10 8.90
CA GLN A 541 -16.32 -17.40 9.54
C GLN A 541 -17.22 -17.58 10.76
N HIS A 542 -17.38 -16.56 11.61
CA HIS A 542 -18.30 -16.62 12.76
C HIS A 542 -19.75 -16.87 12.34
N ARG A 543 -20.22 -16.25 11.25
CA ARG A 543 -21.56 -16.55 10.68
C ARG A 543 -21.67 -18.00 10.24
N ALA A 544 -20.65 -18.51 9.56
CA ALA A 544 -20.62 -19.89 9.11
C ALA A 544 -20.63 -20.91 10.27
N ASP A 545 -19.90 -20.62 11.35
CA ASP A 545 -19.83 -21.45 12.55
C ASP A 545 -21.19 -21.44 13.29
N GLY A 546 -21.84 -20.27 13.44
CA GLY A 546 -23.14 -20.13 14.08
C GLY A 546 -24.29 -20.79 13.30
N GLU A 547 -24.25 -20.80 11.98
CA GLU A 547 -25.21 -21.47 11.12
C GLU A 547 -25.05 -23.01 11.15
N GLY A 548 -23.87 -23.51 11.53
CA GLY A 548 -23.59 -24.95 11.69
C GLY A 548 -24.21 -25.58 12.94
N GLU A 549 -24.53 -24.81 13.97
CA GLU A 549 -25.13 -25.30 15.22
C GLU A 549 -26.67 -25.38 15.19
N GLY A 550 -27.32 -24.71 14.22
CA GLY A 550 -28.78 -24.65 14.08
C GLY A 550 -29.42 -25.80 13.28
N GLY A 551 -28.62 -26.71 12.75
CA GLY A 551 -29.05 -27.83 11.89
C GLY A 551 -28.87 -29.21 12.52
N LYS A 552 -29.44 -29.42 13.73
CA LYS A 552 -29.60 -30.77 14.33
C LYS A 552 -31.08 -31.12 14.47
#